data_a63a7806a7256cefc26ac0d30cd31a97
#
_entry.id   a63a7806a7256cefc26ac0d30cd31a97
#
_cell.length_a   1.000
_cell.length_b   1.000
_cell.length_c   1.000
_cell.angle_alpha   90.00
_cell.angle_beta   90.00
_cell.angle_gamma   90.00
#
_symmetry.space_group_name_H-M   'P 1'
#
loop_
_entity.id
_entity.type
_entity.pdbx_description
1 polymer ?
#
loop_
_entity_poly.entity_id
_entity_poly.type
_entity_poly.pdbx_seq_one_letter_code
_entity_poly.pdbx_strand_id
1 'polypeptide(L)'
;MISCVIFCRFLNYIDIFERLYAIFRVYPFGAPSVRAVKKEAKHYHYDWTLIENVGARFENLVAYHLLKWCHFCEDTEGWTQELRDFRDTDKREVDFVIMRNRKPILFVEAKYADTAVSDSLRYLKAKFPSVEAVQVVQVVYRD
;
A
#
# COMPACT_ATOMS: atom_id res chain seq x y z
N MET A 1 14.80 -29.34 4.45
CA MET A 1 16.05 -28.55 4.41
C MET A 1 16.22 -27.76 3.11
N ILE A 2 15.73 -28.23 1.97
CA ILE A 2 15.79 -27.52 0.65
C ILE A 2 14.90 -26.26 0.63
N SER A 3 13.76 -26.25 1.30
CA SER A 3 12.79 -25.16 1.32
C SER A 3 13.33 -23.88 1.98
N CYS A 4 14.15 -24.00 3.03
CA CYS A 4 14.68 -22.84 3.76
C CYS A 4 15.75 -22.08 2.96
N VAL A 5 16.58 -22.80 2.19
CA VAL A 5 17.65 -22.18 1.38
C VAL A 5 17.05 -21.41 0.18
N ILE A 6 16.00 -21.94 -0.43
CA ILE A 6 15.30 -21.28 -1.55
C ILE A 6 14.61 -20.02 -1.04
N PHE A 7 13.95 -20.07 0.12
CA PHE A 7 13.27 -18.93 0.72
C PHE A 7 14.24 -17.82 1.11
N CYS A 8 15.40 -18.14 1.72
CA CYS A 8 16.44 -17.14 2.02
C CYS A 8 17.02 -16.50 0.75
N ARG A 9 17.20 -17.24 -0.32
CA ARG A 9 17.66 -16.66 -1.61
C ARG A 9 16.63 -15.73 -2.20
N PHE A 10 15.35 -16.08 -2.15
CA PHE A 10 14.28 -15.25 -2.68
C PHE A 10 14.18 -13.90 -1.92
N LEU A 11 14.27 -13.91 -0.60
CA LEU A 11 14.31 -12.69 0.22
C LEU A 11 15.49 -11.78 -0.17
N ASN A 12 16.66 -12.35 -0.46
CA ASN A 12 17.80 -11.57 -0.91
C ASN A 12 17.57 -10.87 -2.26
N TYR A 13 16.83 -11.48 -3.19
CA TYR A 13 16.49 -10.84 -4.47
C TYR A 13 15.50 -9.68 -4.27
N ILE A 14 14.50 -9.82 -3.42
CA ILE A 14 13.57 -8.75 -3.08
C ILE A 14 14.32 -7.55 -2.49
N ASP A 15 15.24 -7.77 -1.55
CA ASP A 15 16.07 -6.71 -0.96
C ASP A 15 16.97 -6.03 -2.00
N ILE A 16 17.50 -6.78 -2.96
CA ILE A 16 18.27 -6.23 -4.08
C ILE A 16 17.38 -5.34 -4.96
N PHE A 17 16.19 -5.81 -5.35
CA PHE A 17 15.28 -5.03 -6.18
C PHE A 17 14.80 -3.76 -5.48
N GLU A 18 14.60 -3.79 -4.17
CA GLU A 18 14.24 -2.59 -3.39
C GLU A 18 15.40 -1.58 -3.37
N ARG A 19 16.64 -2.04 -3.14
CA ARG A 19 17.83 -1.18 -3.18
C ARG A 19 18.12 -0.59 -4.57
N LEU A 20 17.72 -1.28 -5.63
CA LEU A 20 17.83 -0.81 -7.00
C LEU A 20 16.65 0.09 -7.43
N TYR A 21 15.70 0.39 -6.52
CA TYR A 21 14.49 1.13 -6.83
C TYR A 21 13.65 0.50 -7.96
N ALA A 22 13.72 -0.82 -8.12
CA ALA A 22 12.84 -1.54 -9.02
C ALA A 22 11.45 -1.76 -8.39
N ILE A 23 11.43 -2.06 -7.10
CA ILE A 23 10.21 -2.25 -6.30
C ILE A 23 10.30 -1.49 -4.97
N PHE A 24 9.15 -1.29 -4.33
CA PHE A 24 9.03 -0.86 -2.94
C PHE A 24 8.03 -1.74 -2.19
N ARG A 25 8.17 -1.80 -0.87
CA ARG A 25 7.34 -2.64 0.00
C ARG A 25 6.36 -1.79 0.79
N VAL A 26 5.12 -2.26 0.86
CA VAL A 26 4.07 -1.68 1.70
C VAL A 26 3.72 -2.71 2.78
N TYR A 27 3.92 -2.34 4.03
CA TYR A 27 3.71 -3.21 5.18
C TYR A 27 2.31 -3.03 5.77
N PRO A 28 1.74 -4.08 6.41
CA PRO A 28 0.42 -3.98 7.01
C PRO A 28 0.34 -2.95 8.14
N PHE A 29 -0.75 -2.18 8.16
CA PHE A 29 -1.13 -1.31 9.25
C PHE A 29 -1.48 -2.11 10.51
N GLY A 30 -1.05 -1.64 11.68
CA GLY A 30 -1.31 -2.28 12.97
C GLY A 30 -0.41 -3.46 13.30
N ALA A 31 0.54 -3.86 12.43
CA ALA A 31 1.54 -4.84 12.79
C ALA A 31 2.55 -4.22 13.77
N PRO A 32 2.80 -4.82 14.95
CA PRO A 32 3.91 -4.41 15.80
C PRO A 32 5.22 -4.54 15.01
N SER A 33 6.10 -3.54 15.09
CA SER A 33 7.36 -3.48 14.35
C SER A 33 8.23 -4.75 14.49
N VAL A 34 8.13 -5.45 15.62
CA VAL A 34 8.85 -6.71 15.90
C VAL A 34 8.15 -7.94 15.27
N ARG A 35 6.84 -7.89 15.01
CA ARG A 35 6.06 -8.96 14.37
C ARG A 35 5.83 -8.74 12.87
N ALA A 36 6.18 -7.61 12.33
CA ALA A 36 6.07 -7.30 10.90
C ALA A 36 6.88 -8.26 10.02
N VAL A 37 7.91 -8.90 10.57
CA VAL A 37 8.72 -9.92 9.87
C VAL A 37 7.91 -11.16 9.47
N LYS A 38 6.75 -11.42 10.08
CA LYS A 38 5.89 -12.58 9.77
C LYS A 38 4.69 -12.27 8.87
N LYS A 39 4.38 -11.00 8.61
CA LYS A 39 3.33 -10.60 7.67
C LYS A 39 3.99 -10.15 6.38
N GLU A 40 3.66 -10.81 5.30
CA GLU A 40 4.19 -10.48 3.98
C GLU A 40 3.80 -9.07 3.59
N ALA A 41 4.80 -8.27 3.19
CA ALA A 41 4.56 -6.97 2.60
C ALA A 41 4.00 -7.12 1.19
N LYS A 42 3.14 -6.22 0.76
CA LYS A 42 2.81 -6.07 -0.66
C LYS A 42 4.01 -5.44 -1.39
N HIS A 43 4.24 -5.87 -2.62
CA HIS A 43 5.31 -5.35 -3.47
C HIS A 43 4.70 -4.56 -4.62
N TYR A 44 5.21 -3.37 -4.86
CA TYR A 44 4.80 -2.49 -5.95
C TYR A 44 6.02 -2.09 -6.76
N HIS A 45 5.84 -1.87 -8.05
CA HIS A 45 6.89 -1.42 -8.96
C HIS A 45 7.00 0.10 -8.98
N TYR A 46 8.22 0.63 -9.01
CA TYR A 46 8.42 2.04 -9.32
C TYR A 46 8.01 2.35 -10.77
N ASP A 47 8.27 1.43 -11.68
CA ASP A 47 7.73 1.48 -13.05
C ASP A 47 6.43 0.67 -13.12
N TRP A 48 5.32 1.31 -12.83
CA TRP A 48 3.97 0.73 -12.85
C TRP A 48 3.52 0.31 -14.25
N THR A 49 4.18 0.80 -15.33
CA THR A 49 3.83 0.46 -16.72
C THR A 49 4.14 -0.99 -17.07
N LEU A 50 5.02 -1.64 -16.30
CA LEU A 50 5.38 -3.05 -16.46
C LEU A 50 4.25 -4.03 -16.12
N ILE A 51 3.18 -3.57 -15.46
CA ILE A 51 2.08 -4.41 -15.00
C ILE A 51 1.04 -4.54 -16.11
N GLU A 52 0.79 -5.77 -16.56
CA GLU A 52 -0.15 -6.05 -17.66
C GLU A 52 -1.62 -5.87 -17.24
N ASN A 53 -1.98 -6.38 -16.05
CA ASN A 53 -3.34 -6.25 -15.54
C ASN A 53 -3.69 -4.80 -15.23
N VAL A 54 -4.72 -4.26 -15.88
CA VAL A 54 -5.09 -2.83 -15.78
C VAL A 54 -5.52 -2.40 -14.39
N GLY A 55 -6.20 -3.26 -13.63
CA GLY A 55 -6.60 -2.98 -12.24
C GLY A 55 -5.39 -2.91 -11.31
N ALA A 56 -4.51 -3.92 -11.38
CA ALA A 56 -3.27 -3.96 -10.61
C ALA A 56 -2.31 -2.82 -11.02
N ARG A 57 -2.27 -2.46 -12.30
CA ARG A 57 -1.51 -1.31 -12.80
C ARG A 57 -2.00 -0.01 -12.18
N PHE A 58 -3.32 0.19 -12.13
CA PHE A 58 -3.92 1.38 -11.54
C PHE A 58 -3.66 1.44 -10.02
N GLU A 59 -3.82 0.31 -9.30
CA GLU A 59 -3.47 0.22 -7.88
C GLU A 59 -2.00 0.58 -7.65
N ASN A 60 -1.08 0.04 -8.47
CA ASN A 60 0.35 0.35 -8.37
C ASN A 60 0.66 1.82 -8.68
N LEU A 61 -0.01 2.43 -9.65
CA LEU A 61 0.10 3.85 -9.94
C LEU A 61 -0.29 4.70 -8.73
N VAL A 62 -1.42 4.37 -8.08
CA VAL A 62 -1.88 5.03 -6.86
C VAL A 62 -0.85 4.83 -5.73
N ALA A 63 -0.36 3.60 -5.52
CA ALA A 63 0.68 3.29 -4.52
C ALA A 63 1.92 4.17 -4.70
N TYR A 64 2.42 4.28 -5.93
CA TYR A 64 3.60 5.07 -6.25
C TYR A 64 3.40 6.56 -5.94
N HIS A 65 2.24 7.13 -6.32
CA HIS A 65 1.95 8.53 -6.04
C HIS A 65 1.75 8.82 -4.54
N LEU A 66 1.15 7.90 -3.80
CA LEU A 66 1.01 8.00 -2.36
C LEU A 66 2.37 7.91 -1.65
N LEU A 67 3.26 7.00 -2.09
CA LEU A 67 4.63 6.92 -1.58
C LEU A 67 5.39 8.23 -1.82
N LYS A 68 5.31 8.77 -3.04
CA LYS A 68 5.92 10.05 -3.40
C LYS A 68 5.41 11.19 -2.52
N TRP A 69 4.11 11.21 -2.23
CA TRP A 69 3.52 12.19 -1.33
C TRP A 69 4.02 12.04 0.12
N CYS A 70 4.16 10.80 0.61
CA CYS A 70 4.75 10.54 1.92
C CYS A 70 6.16 11.12 2.03
N HIS A 71 7.03 10.82 1.07
CA HIS A 71 8.40 11.35 1.04
C HIS A 71 8.43 12.88 0.93
N PHE A 72 7.57 13.46 0.10
CA PHE A 72 7.48 14.92 -0.01
C PHE A 72 7.13 15.58 1.33
N CYS A 73 6.16 15.03 2.06
CA CYS A 73 5.80 15.56 3.39
C CYS A 73 6.92 15.38 4.42
N GLU A 74 7.67 14.27 4.37
CA GLU A 74 8.84 14.07 5.24
C GLU A 74 9.92 15.11 4.95
N ASP A 75 10.24 15.34 3.67
CA ASP A 75 11.29 16.25 3.25
C ASP A 75 10.95 17.73 3.51
N THR A 76 9.69 18.11 3.35
CA THR A 76 9.26 19.51 3.46
C THR A 76 8.74 19.92 4.82
N GLU A 77 8.09 19.01 5.55
CA GLU A 77 7.41 19.30 6.81
C GLU A 77 8.06 18.62 8.02
N GLY A 78 9.00 17.68 7.77
CA GLY A 78 9.72 16.95 8.81
C GLY A 78 8.85 15.94 9.58
N TRP A 79 7.68 15.56 9.07
CA TRP A 79 6.83 14.56 9.69
C TRP A 79 7.19 13.16 9.23
N THR A 80 7.26 12.20 10.15
CA THR A 80 7.35 10.79 9.75
C THR A 80 6.03 10.38 9.11
N GLN A 81 6.05 10.09 7.79
CA GLN A 81 4.88 9.70 7.04
C GLN A 81 5.13 8.37 6.31
N GLU A 82 4.24 7.41 6.48
CA GLU A 82 4.43 6.05 6.00
C GLU A 82 3.22 5.59 5.19
N LEU A 83 3.51 4.88 4.09
CA LEU A 83 2.52 4.15 3.32
C LEU A 83 2.38 2.73 3.88
N ARG A 84 1.16 2.34 4.25
CA ARG A 84 0.80 1.03 4.78
C ARG A 84 -0.38 0.44 4.01
N ASP A 85 -0.67 -0.84 4.19
CA ASP A 85 -1.93 -1.47 3.78
C ASP A 85 -2.73 -1.92 5.00
N PHE A 86 -4.02 -2.21 4.83
CA PHE A 86 -4.83 -2.82 5.87
C PHE A 86 -5.34 -4.18 5.44
N ARG A 87 -5.05 -5.19 6.26
CA ARG A 87 -5.61 -6.54 6.16
C ARG A 87 -5.87 -7.08 7.56
N ASP A 88 -7.06 -7.62 7.78
CA ASP A 88 -7.40 -8.24 9.05
C ASP A 88 -7.67 -9.75 8.93
N THR A 89 -7.94 -10.39 10.08
CA THR A 89 -8.24 -11.81 10.16
C THR A 89 -9.58 -12.19 9.53
N ASP A 90 -10.49 -11.22 9.36
CA ASP A 90 -11.81 -11.39 8.74
C ASP A 90 -11.75 -11.18 7.22
N LYS A 91 -10.53 -11.14 6.65
CA LYS A 91 -10.27 -10.94 5.21
C LYS A 91 -10.74 -9.59 4.67
N ARG A 92 -10.93 -8.58 5.54
CA ARG A 92 -11.15 -7.22 5.08
C ARG A 92 -9.82 -6.62 4.66
N GLU A 93 -9.83 -5.92 3.55
CA GLU A 93 -8.64 -5.31 2.97
C GLU A 93 -8.96 -3.89 2.49
N VAL A 94 -8.06 -2.95 2.77
CA VAL A 94 -8.02 -1.62 2.19
C VAL A 94 -6.63 -1.41 1.63
N ASP A 95 -6.54 -0.96 0.38
CA ASP A 95 -5.30 -0.96 -0.37
C ASP A 95 -4.21 -0.15 0.31
N PHE A 96 -4.54 1.06 0.82
CA PHE A 96 -3.54 1.93 1.43
C PHE A 96 -4.05 2.65 2.67
N VAL A 97 -3.13 2.81 3.62
CA VAL A 97 -3.28 3.60 4.83
C VAL A 97 -2.10 4.55 4.93
N ILE A 98 -2.35 5.84 4.93
CA ILE A 98 -1.30 6.82 5.20
C ILE A 98 -1.21 7.05 6.70
N MET A 99 -0.03 6.81 7.24
CA MET A 99 0.30 7.05 8.64
C MET A 99 1.10 8.35 8.75
N ARG A 100 0.80 9.16 9.75
CA ARG A 100 1.62 10.32 10.14
C ARG A 100 1.90 10.23 11.64
N ASN A 101 3.21 10.25 11.99
CA ASN A 101 3.63 10.11 13.38
C ASN A 101 2.96 8.92 14.09
N ARG A 102 2.93 7.76 13.42
CA ARG A 102 2.31 6.50 13.87
C ARG A 102 0.78 6.51 14.03
N LYS A 103 0.08 7.53 13.52
CA LYS A 103 -1.38 7.60 13.52
C LYS A 103 -1.91 7.56 12.09
N PRO A 104 -3.00 6.82 11.81
CA PRO A 104 -3.61 6.86 10.49
C PRO A 104 -4.27 8.23 10.25
N ILE A 105 -4.07 8.78 9.06
CA ILE A 105 -4.64 10.06 8.65
C ILE A 105 -5.51 9.94 7.41
N LEU A 106 -5.29 8.90 6.58
CA LEU A 106 -6.03 8.71 5.34
C LEU A 106 -6.12 7.22 5.01
N PHE A 107 -7.31 6.75 4.64
CA PHE A 107 -7.55 5.45 4.02
C PHE A 107 -7.84 5.64 2.54
N VAL A 108 -7.18 4.85 1.69
CA VAL A 108 -7.32 4.95 0.25
C VAL A 108 -7.60 3.57 -0.34
N GLU A 109 -8.63 3.49 -1.15
CA GLU A 109 -8.92 2.33 -1.99
C GLU A 109 -8.86 2.70 -3.46
N ALA A 110 -8.16 1.91 -4.27
CA ALA A 110 -7.99 2.13 -5.70
C ALA A 110 -8.91 1.19 -6.48
N LYS A 111 -9.81 1.74 -7.30
CA LYS A 111 -10.69 0.98 -8.20
C LYS A 111 -10.53 1.44 -9.62
N TYR A 112 -10.26 0.50 -10.53
CA TYR A 112 -10.12 0.83 -11.95
C TYR A 112 -11.43 1.34 -12.57
N ALA A 113 -12.57 0.85 -12.09
CA ALA A 113 -13.89 1.29 -12.54
C ALA A 113 -14.65 2.00 -11.42
N ASP A 114 -15.57 2.89 -11.77
CA ASP A 114 -16.47 3.53 -10.83
C ASP A 114 -17.44 2.49 -10.26
N THR A 115 -17.23 2.14 -9.01
CA THR A 115 -17.99 1.14 -8.26
C THR A 115 -18.41 1.70 -6.92
N ALA A 116 -19.41 1.08 -6.30
CA ALA A 116 -19.81 1.44 -4.94
C ALA A 116 -18.61 1.31 -3.97
N VAL A 117 -18.59 2.19 -2.98
CA VAL A 117 -17.56 2.17 -1.91
C VAL A 117 -17.57 0.82 -1.22
N SER A 118 -16.38 0.22 -1.05
CA SER A 118 -16.25 -1.12 -0.47
C SER A 118 -16.68 -1.18 1.00
N ASP A 119 -17.15 -2.34 1.43
CA ASP A 119 -17.53 -2.56 2.83
C ASP A 119 -16.32 -2.50 3.76
N SER A 120 -15.13 -2.88 3.28
CA SER A 120 -13.87 -2.77 4.03
C SER A 120 -13.50 -1.32 4.33
N LEU A 121 -13.63 -0.44 3.34
CA LEU A 121 -13.37 1.00 3.51
C LEU A 121 -14.39 1.63 4.46
N ARG A 122 -15.67 1.29 4.33
CA ARG A 122 -16.73 1.72 5.27
C ARG A 122 -16.47 1.25 6.68
N TYR A 123 -16.04 -0.01 6.85
CA TYR A 123 -15.68 -0.55 8.17
C TYR A 123 -14.54 0.23 8.82
N LEU A 124 -13.46 0.52 8.07
CA LEU A 124 -12.35 1.32 8.61
C LEU A 124 -12.79 2.74 8.97
N LYS A 125 -13.57 3.40 8.11
CA LYS A 125 -14.10 4.73 8.40
C LYS A 125 -14.96 4.74 9.66
N ALA A 126 -15.79 3.73 9.88
CA ALA A 126 -16.61 3.60 11.10
C ALA A 126 -15.72 3.36 12.35
N LYS A 127 -14.65 2.58 12.22
CA LYS A 127 -13.70 2.29 13.31
C LYS A 127 -12.82 3.50 13.66
N PHE A 128 -12.50 4.34 12.68
CA PHE A 128 -11.67 5.55 12.82
C PHE A 128 -12.41 6.78 12.26
N PRO A 129 -13.42 7.30 12.96
CA PRO A 129 -14.28 8.38 12.42
C PRO A 129 -13.54 9.67 12.06
N SER A 130 -12.42 9.95 12.75
CA SER A 130 -11.59 11.14 12.52
C SER A 130 -10.66 11.03 11.31
N VAL A 131 -10.49 9.82 10.74
CA VAL A 131 -9.59 9.57 9.60
C VAL A 131 -10.38 9.74 8.31
N GLU A 132 -9.83 10.46 7.34
CA GLU A 132 -10.41 10.56 6.00
C GLU A 132 -10.37 9.21 5.28
N ALA A 133 -11.39 8.95 4.43
CA ALA A 133 -11.48 7.73 3.64
C ALA A 133 -11.90 8.09 2.23
N VAL A 134 -11.12 7.69 1.24
CA VAL A 134 -11.35 8.01 -0.18
C VAL A 134 -11.26 6.76 -1.03
N GLN A 135 -12.11 6.69 -2.03
CA GLN A 135 -11.99 5.73 -3.13
C GLN A 135 -11.50 6.49 -4.37
N VAL A 136 -10.33 6.10 -4.88
CA VAL A 136 -9.76 6.65 -6.11
C VAL A 136 -10.23 5.79 -7.27
N VAL A 137 -10.84 6.40 -8.27
CA VAL A 137 -11.33 5.72 -9.47
C VAL A 137 -10.68 6.30 -10.72
N GLN A 138 -10.46 5.46 -11.72
CA GLN A 138 -10.02 5.94 -13.02
C GLN A 138 -11.23 6.46 -13.79
N VAL A 139 -11.24 7.75 -14.08
CA VAL A 139 -12.27 8.35 -14.96
C VAL A 139 -11.78 8.30 -16.39
N VAL A 140 -12.51 7.58 -17.23
CA VAL A 140 -12.28 7.60 -18.68
C VAL A 140 -13.20 8.67 -19.26
N TYR A 141 -12.65 9.80 -19.67
CA TYR A 141 -13.39 10.76 -20.49
C TYR A 141 -13.60 10.11 -21.87
N ARG A 142 -14.83 9.87 -22.25
CA ARG A 142 -15.21 9.52 -23.63
C ARG A 142 -15.52 10.85 -24.32
N ASP A 143 -14.68 11.22 -25.27
CA ASP A 143 -14.99 12.29 -26.22
C ASP A 143 -16.16 11.91 -27.13
#